data_93488f19bb340bab2d5fb369364ec1d1
#
_entry.id   93488f19bb340bab2d5fb369364ec1d1
#
_cell.length_a   1.000
_cell.length_b   1.000
_cell.length_c   1.000
_cell.angle_alpha   90.00
_cell.angle_beta   90.00
_cell.angle_gamma   90.00
#
_symmetry.space_group_name_H-M   'P 1'
#
loop_
_entity.id
_entity.type
_entity.pdbx_description
1 polymer ?
#
loop_
_entity_poly.entity_id
_entity_poly.type
_entity_poly.pdbx_seq_one_letter_code
_entity_poly.pdbx_strand_id
1 'polypeptide(L)'
;MPLISGIGSLGALIAAAVSLLAALLPAPRPHPVLADLTARSSAPPPAAFAVGIRTLTFVDSSRTVRFPGHAPSPRTLVTVIRYPAAGPVSGVDVPGAAPDRAAGPFPLVIFGHGFAVTPGPYAALLQAWARAGYVVAAPIFPLGNANAPGGPNESDIVNQPRDMSFVISRMLGLSAGHSGLFAGLLNSHEIAVSGQSDGGETALAVAYDRLFVDRRVRAAVILSGAEIPGVGGYVFHPGMPPLLAVQGTADTLNPPGLTAAFFAIASRPKFLLTLPGAPHLAPYTWLEPQLTVVEDVTIGFLDHYLKHGPLPRLPTSGAAARVARLSADP
;
A
#
# COMPACT_ATOMS: atom_id res chain seq x y z
N MET A 1 5.16 39.60 -34.51
CA MET A 1 6.07 38.81 -33.68
C MET A 1 5.23 37.99 -32.71
N PRO A 2 5.08 36.69 -32.87
CA PRO A 2 4.35 35.84 -31.92
C PRO A 2 5.28 35.30 -30.86
N LEU A 3 4.88 35.40 -29.57
CA LEU A 3 5.52 34.82 -28.44
C LEU A 3 5.07 33.34 -28.29
N ILE A 4 6.04 32.52 -28.15
CA ILE A 4 6.06 31.05 -28.16
C ILE A 4 5.41 30.51 -26.92
N SER A 5 4.37 29.69 -27.06
CA SER A 5 3.84 28.78 -26.09
C SER A 5 4.75 27.53 -26.01
N GLY A 6 5.46 27.36 -24.92
CA GLY A 6 6.37 26.24 -24.71
C GLY A 6 6.31 25.68 -23.31
N ILE A 7 5.18 25.11 -22.91
CA ILE A 7 5.08 24.30 -21.66
C ILE A 7 4.16 23.10 -21.94
N GLY A 8 4.61 22.20 -22.80
CA GLY A 8 3.87 20.99 -23.13
C GLY A 8 4.71 19.72 -23.33
N SER A 9 6.02 19.78 -23.05
CA SER A 9 6.91 18.68 -23.48
C SER A 9 7.70 17.99 -22.38
N LEU A 10 7.60 18.39 -21.13
CA LEU A 10 8.41 17.76 -20.05
C LEU A 10 7.85 16.39 -19.63
N GLY A 11 6.54 16.24 -19.55
CA GLY A 11 5.91 14.96 -19.17
C GLY A 11 6.10 13.86 -20.22
N ALA A 12 6.03 14.24 -21.52
CA ALA A 12 6.25 13.28 -22.61
C ALA A 12 7.73 12.84 -22.75
N LEU A 13 8.66 13.71 -22.37
CA LEU A 13 10.10 13.38 -22.38
C LEU A 13 10.50 12.46 -21.20
N ILE A 14 9.85 12.55 -20.07
CA ILE A 14 10.08 11.66 -18.92
C ILE A 14 9.58 10.24 -19.24
N ALA A 15 8.40 10.11 -19.86
CA ALA A 15 7.89 8.81 -20.30
C ALA A 15 8.80 8.15 -21.36
N ALA A 16 9.37 8.94 -22.27
CA ALA A 16 10.30 8.43 -23.28
C ALA A 16 11.66 8.03 -22.70
N ALA A 17 12.15 8.73 -21.66
CA ALA A 17 13.42 8.40 -21.00
C ALA A 17 13.32 7.10 -20.19
N VAL A 18 12.18 6.84 -19.54
CA VAL A 18 11.93 5.58 -18.82
C VAL A 18 11.88 4.39 -19.78
N SER A 19 11.26 4.55 -20.96
CA SER A 19 11.22 3.50 -21.97
C SER A 19 12.59 3.19 -22.58
N LEU A 20 13.48 4.17 -22.69
CA LEU A 20 14.83 3.96 -23.23
C LEU A 20 15.76 3.29 -22.21
N LEU A 21 15.58 3.55 -20.90
CA LEU A 21 16.39 2.95 -19.84
C LEU A 21 16.04 1.47 -19.64
N ALA A 22 14.77 1.09 -19.82
CA ALA A 22 14.32 -0.31 -19.76
C ALA A 22 14.92 -1.18 -20.88
N ALA A 23 15.28 -0.59 -22.03
CA ALA A 23 15.89 -1.30 -23.16
C ALA A 23 17.40 -1.56 -23.00
N LEU A 24 18.07 -0.94 -22.02
CA LEU A 24 19.51 -1.06 -21.78
C LEU A 24 19.86 -1.95 -20.59
N LEU A 25 18.85 -2.52 -19.88
CA LEU A 25 19.12 -3.43 -18.79
C LEU A 25 19.48 -4.83 -19.35
N PRO A 26 20.53 -5.49 -18.83
CA PRO A 26 20.82 -6.86 -19.22
C PRO A 26 19.65 -7.78 -18.87
N ALA A 27 19.36 -8.76 -19.72
CA ALA A 27 18.32 -9.76 -19.48
C ALA A 27 18.45 -10.33 -18.06
N PRO A 28 17.33 -10.46 -17.31
CA PRO A 28 17.37 -10.97 -15.96
C PRO A 28 18.00 -12.37 -15.97
N ARG A 29 19.00 -12.59 -15.14
CA ARG A 29 19.55 -13.91 -14.91
C ARG A 29 18.44 -14.81 -14.38
N PRO A 30 18.38 -16.11 -14.77
CA PRO A 30 17.38 -17.02 -14.22
C PRO A 30 17.56 -17.06 -12.70
N HIS A 31 16.50 -16.65 -11.99
CA HIS A 31 16.47 -16.76 -10.54
C HIS A 31 16.53 -18.23 -10.13
N PRO A 32 17.16 -18.59 -9.00
CA PRO A 32 17.07 -19.94 -8.45
C PRO A 32 15.58 -20.27 -8.26
N VAL A 33 15.20 -21.49 -8.63
CA VAL A 33 13.84 -22.01 -8.46
C VAL A 33 13.50 -21.90 -6.97
N LEU A 34 12.66 -20.93 -6.63
CA LEU A 34 12.17 -20.72 -5.28
C LEU A 34 11.16 -21.83 -4.96
N ALA A 35 11.19 -22.33 -3.74
CA ALA A 35 10.34 -23.44 -3.31
C ALA A 35 8.86 -23.11 -3.54
N ASP A 36 8.14 -24.01 -4.18
CA ASP A 36 6.70 -23.93 -4.38
C ASP A 36 5.97 -24.18 -3.05
N LEU A 37 5.38 -23.11 -2.48
CA LEU A 37 4.72 -23.14 -1.16
C LEU A 37 3.25 -23.64 -1.29
N THR A 38 3.01 -24.82 -1.88
CA THR A 38 1.67 -25.37 -2.10
C THR A 38 1.13 -26.29 -0.99
N ALA A 39 1.70 -26.31 0.20
CA ALA A 39 1.27 -27.20 1.28
C ALA A 39 -0.05 -26.74 1.96
N ARG A 40 -0.96 -27.67 2.23
CA ARG A 40 -2.21 -27.43 2.95
C ARG A 40 -1.94 -26.91 4.38
N SER A 41 -2.56 -25.80 4.76
CA SER A 41 -2.63 -25.37 6.15
C SER A 41 -3.77 -26.13 6.83
N SER A 42 -3.47 -26.82 7.94
CA SER A 42 -4.47 -27.45 8.82
C SER A 42 -4.93 -26.51 9.95
N ALA A 43 -4.50 -25.24 9.93
CA ALA A 43 -4.94 -24.27 10.90
C ALA A 43 -6.38 -23.81 10.59
N PRO A 44 -7.23 -23.60 11.62
CA PRO A 44 -8.54 -23.01 11.43
C PRO A 44 -8.37 -21.62 10.80
N PRO A 45 -9.33 -21.17 9.97
CA PRO A 45 -9.28 -19.82 9.43
C PRO A 45 -9.15 -18.81 10.58
N PRO A 46 -8.34 -17.75 10.42
CA PRO A 46 -8.21 -16.73 11.44
C PRO A 46 -9.59 -16.13 11.77
N ALA A 47 -9.78 -15.73 13.03
CA ALA A 47 -11.03 -15.11 13.47
C ALA A 47 -11.33 -13.90 12.58
N ALA A 48 -12.50 -13.89 11.97
CA ALA A 48 -12.94 -12.76 11.16
C ALA A 48 -13.71 -11.77 12.05
N PHE A 49 -13.40 -10.48 11.94
CA PHE A 49 -14.04 -9.40 12.69
C PHE A 49 -15.16 -8.73 11.88
N ALA A 50 -16.17 -8.19 12.56
CA ALA A 50 -16.98 -7.12 11.99
C ALA A 50 -16.07 -5.92 11.72
N VAL A 51 -16.40 -5.08 10.74
CA VAL A 51 -15.57 -3.93 10.38
C VAL A 51 -16.29 -2.63 10.71
N GLY A 52 -15.69 -1.85 11.59
CA GLY A 52 -16.06 -0.47 11.83
C GLY A 52 -15.36 0.46 10.85
N ILE A 53 -16.04 1.56 10.47
CA ILE A 53 -15.47 2.60 9.63
C ILE A 53 -15.61 3.98 10.25
N ARG A 54 -14.57 4.78 10.17
CA ARG A 54 -14.55 6.19 10.63
C ARG A 54 -13.70 7.04 9.71
N THR A 55 -14.18 8.22 9.37
CA THR A 55 -13.36 9.23 8.69
C THR A 55 -12.91 10.27 9.70
N LEU A 56 -11.61 10.56 9.72
CA LEU A 56 -11.00 11.62 10.52
C LEU A 56 -10.23 12.59 9.61
N THR A 57 -10.14 13.84 10.05
CA THR A 57 -9.32 14.84 9.37
C THR A 57 -8.10 15.17 10.23
N PHE A 58 -6.92 14.91 9.67
CA PHE A 58 -5.66 15.26 10.31
C PHE A 58 -5.05 16.48 9.63
N VAL A 59 -4.67 17.49 10.41
CA VAL A 59 -4.06 18.72 9.91
C VAL A 59 -2.58 18.72 10.31
N ASP A 60 -1.70 18.74 9.32
CA ASP A 60 -0.28 18.97 9.50
C ASP A 60 0.03 20.46 9.30
N SER A 61 0.09 21.20 10.41
CA SER A 61 0.38 22.63 10.39
C SER A 61 1.84 22.97 10.11
N SER A 62 2.73 21.97 10.11
CA SER A 62 4.15 22.17 9.80
C SER A 62 4.43 22.21 8.29
N ARG A 63 3.47 21.74 7.47
CA ARG A 63 3.56 21.72 6.01
C ARG A 63 2.35 22.40 5.39
N THR A 64 2.53 22.95 4.22
CA THR A 64 1.45 23.60 3.46
C THR A 64 1.15 22.84 2.16
N VAL A 65 -0.09 23.01 1.69
CA VAL A 65 -0.53 22.64 0.36
C VAL A 65 -1.08 23.89 -0.33
N ARG A 66 -0.84 23.98 -1.63
CA ARG A 66 -1.41 25.05 -2.45
C ARG A 66 -2.27 24.44 -3.57
N PHE A 67 -3.54 24.75 -3.54
CA PHE A 67 -4.44 24.40 -4.63
C PHE A 67 -4.45 25.54 -5.69
N PRO A 68 -4.68 25.23 -6.97
CA PRO A 68 -4.81 26.26 -8.00
C PRO A 68 -5.83 27.34 -7.63
N GLY A 69 -5.44 28.59 -7.73
CA GLY A 69 -6.31 29.73 -7.40
C GLY A 69 -6.52 30.01 -5.91
N HIS A 70 -5.88 29.25 -5.01
CA HIS A 70 -6.03 29.42 -3.55
C HIS A 70 -4.72 29.84 -2.87
N ALA A 71 -4.83 30.51 -1.74
CA ALA A 71 -3.68 30.75 -0.86
C ALA A 71 -3.20 29.42 -0.26
N PRO A 72 -1.89 29.30 0.10
CA PRO A 72 -1.40 28.13 0.80
C PRO A 72 -2.18 27.92 2.10
N SER A 73 -2.48 26.65 2.39
CA SER A 73 -3.15 26.24 3.63
C SER A 73 -2.39 25.08 4.29
N PRO A 74 -2.61 24.81 5.59
CA PRO A 74 -2.03 23.64 6.24
C PRO A 74 -2.39 22.36 5.49
N ARG A 75 -1.41 21.43 5.39
CA ARG A 75 -1.60 20.15 4.70
C ARG A 75 -2.59 19.29 5.45
N THR A 76 -3.75 19.07 4.87
CA THR A 76 -4.90 18.41 5.52
C THR A 76 -5.15 17.07 4.86
N LEU A 77 -5.22 16.02 5.68
CA LEU A 77 -5.39 14.63 5.26
C LEU A 77 -6.70 14.08 5.81
N VAL A 78 -7.74 14.04 4.97
CA VAL A 78 -8.96 13.28 5.25
C VAL A 78 -8.60 11.80 5.18
N THR A 79 -8.76 11.09 6.29
CA THR A 79 -8.30 9.71 6.41
C THR A 79 -9.48 8.79 6.71
N VAL A 80 -9.71 7.82 5.84
CA VAL A 80 -10.71 6.77 6.03
C VAL A 80 -10.07 5.63 6.82
N ILE A 81 -10.64 5.28 7.96
CA ILE A 81 -10.10 4.29 8.87
C ILE A 81 -11.09 3.15 9.02
N ARG A 82 -10.64 1.92 8.68
CA ARG A 82 -11.34 0.68 8.96
C ARG A 82 -10.67 -0.03 10.12
N TYR A 83 -11.46 -0.67 10.98
CA TYR A 83 -10.94 -1.31 12.18
C TYR A 83 -11.79 -2.50 12.59
N PRO A 84 -11.21 -3.50 13.28
CA PRO A 84 -11.95 -4.60 13.86
C PRO A 84 -12.96 -4.09 14.88
N ALA A 85 -14.22 -4.46 14.69
CA ALA A 85 -15.34 -4.04 15.53
C ALA A 85 -15.98 -5.24 16.22
N ALA A 86 -16.56 -4.99 17.39
CA ALA A 86 -17.38 -5.96 18.09
C ALA A 86 -18.71 -6.18 17.36
N GLY A 87 -19.21 -7.42 17.40
CA GLY A 87 -20.49 -7.78 16.80
C GLY A 87 -20.39 -8.81 15.68
N PRO A 88 -21.50 -9.11 15.02
CA PRO A 88 -21.55 -10.13 13.98
C PRO A 88 -20.80 -9.69 12.72
N VAL A 89 -20.04 -10.62 12.14
CA VAL A 89 -19.36 -10.39 10.85
C VAL A 89 -20.41 -10.16 9.77
N SER A 90 -20.23 -9.08 9.00
CA SER A 90 -21.11 -8.72 7.89
C SER A 90 -20.31 -8.36 6.64
N GLY A 91 -20.96 -8.31 5.49
CA GLY A 91 -20.35 -7.90 4.22
C GLY A 91 -20.11 -6.39 4.11
N VAL A 92 -20.55 -5.58 5.09
CA VAL A 92 -20.51 -4.12 5.02
C VAL A 92 -19.74 -3.50 6.19
N ASP A 93 -19.12 -2.36 5.94
CA ASP A 93 -18.51 -1.52 6.97
C ASP A 93 -19.59 -0.84 7.81
N VAL A 94 -19.47 -0.85 9.15
CA VAL A 94 -20.44 -0.25 10.06
C VAL A 94 -19.91 1.10 10.58
N PRO A 95 -20.53 2.25 10.20
CA PRO A 95 -20.07 3.56 10.64
C PRO A 95 -20.08 3.69 12.17
N GLY A 96 -18.92 4.02 12.74
CA GLY A 96 -18.76 4.28 14.18
C GLY A 96 -19.01 3.08 15.10
N ALA A 97 -18.97 1.83 14.57
CA ALA A 97 -19.11 0.63 15.40
C ALA A 97 -18.12 0.61 16.56
N ALA A 98 -18.50 -0.02 17.67
CA ALA A 98 -17.62 -0.17 18.82
C ALA A 98 -16.41 -1.06 18.43
N PRO A 99 -15.15 -0.64 18.66
CA PRO A 99 -13.99 -1.48 18.39
C PRO A 99 -14.00 -2.74 19.28
N ASP A 100 -13.52 -3.86 18.74
CA ASP A 100 -13.31 -5.07 19.53
C ASP A 100 -12.01 -4.97 20.34
N ARG A 101 -12.09 -4.27 21.47
CA ARG A 101 -10.94 -4.06 22.36
C ARG A 101 -10.46 -5.32 23.04
N ALA A 102 -11.33 -6.32 23.19
CA ALA A 102 -10.99 -7.57 23.86
C ALA A 102 -10.02 -8.42 23.03
N ALA A 103 -10.10 -8.30 21.70
CA ALA A 103 -9.21 -8.99 20.78
C ALA A 103 -7.95 -8.17 20.39
N GLY A 104 -7.90 -6.88 20.75
CA GLY A 104 -6.74 -6.01 20.49
C GLY A 104 -5.62 -6.14 21.51
N PRO A 105 -4.54 -5.33 21.41
CA PRO A 105 -4.34 -4.30 20.40
C PRO A 105 -4.02 -4.87 19.02
N PHE A 106 -4.45 -4.13 17.96
CA PHE A 106 -4.30 -4.55 16.57
C PHE A 106 -3.13 -3.86 15.86
N PRO A 107 -2.46 -4.52 14.91
CA PRO A 107 -1.49 -3.89 14.03
C PRO A 107 -2.13 -2.77 13.18
N LEU A 108 -1.30 -1.78 12.81
CA LEU A 108 -1.70 -0.66 11.96
C LEU A 108 -1.18 -0.85 10.54
N VAL A 109 -2.02 -0.67 9.54
CA VAL A 109 -1.64 -0.59 8.13
C VAL A 109 -1.99 0.79 7.60
N ILE A 110 -1.01 1.51 7.03
CA ILE A 110 -1.27 2.73 6.27
C ILE A 110 -1.34 2.38 4.80
N PHE A 111 -2.42 2.78 4.12
CA PHE A 111 -2.63 2.48 2.72
C PHE A 111 -2.69 3.75 1.87
N GLY A 112 -1.82 3.85 0.86
CA GLY A 112 -1.83 4.91 -0.16
C GLY A 112 -2.62 4.49 -1.40
N HIS A 113 -3.53 5.37 -1.84
CA HIS A 113 -4.23 5.21 -3.11
C HIS A 113 -3.36 5.66 -4.29
N GLY A 114 -3.66 5.21 -5.51
CA GLY A 114 -2.99 5.62 -6.74
C GLY A 114 -3.35 7.05 -7.18
N PHE A 115 -2.65 7.55 -8.22
CA PHE A 115 -2.92 8.86 -8.80
C PHE A 115 -4.35 8.96 -9.33
N ALA A 116 -4.97 10.12 -9.15
CA ALA A 116 -6.32 10.45 -9.62
C ALA A 116 -7.43 9.46 -9.17
N VAL A 117 -7.21 8.75 -8.07
CA VAL A 117 -8.23 7.94 -7.41
C VAL A 117 -8.39 8.36 -5.94
N THR A 118 -9.18 7.61 -5.16
CA THR A 118 -9.37 7.78 -3.72
C THR A 118 -9.30 6.41 -3.05
N PRO A 119 -9.33 6.28 -1.72
CA PRO A 119 -9.43 4.97 -1.05
C PRO A 119 -10.69 4.16 -1.38
N GLY A 120 -11.73 4.79 -1.92
CA GLY A 120 -13.02 4.13 -2.20
C GLY A 120 -12.92 2.89 -3.09
N PRO A 121 -12.30 2.92 -4.26
CA PRO A 121 -12.14 1.75 -5.14
C PRO A 121 -11.50 0.53 -4.48
N TYR A 122 -10.65 0.72 -3.48
CA TYR A 122 -9.96 -0.36 -2.75
C TYR A 122 -10.77 -0.88 -1.53
N ALA A 123 -12.03 -0.50 -1.40
CA ALA A 123 -12.84 -0.79 -0.21
C ALA A 123 -12.87 -2.28 0.16
N ALA A 124 -12.97 -3.18 -0.83
CA ALA A 124 -12.99 -4.63 -0.59
C ALA A 124 -11.67 -5.11 0.04
N LEU A 125 -10.53 -4.78 -0.56
CA LEU A 125 -9.20 -5.14 -0.06
C LEU A 125 -8.97 -4.59 1.36
N LEU A 126 -9.29 -3.30 1.60
CA LEU A 126 -9.07 -2.68 2.91
C LEU A 126 -10.04 -3.22 3.97
N GLN A 127 -11.26 -3.60 3.59
CA GLN A 127 -12.20 -4.30 4.46
C GLN A 127 -11.70 -5.71 4.81
N ALA A 128 -11.15 -6.45 3.84
CA ALA A 128 -10.59 -7.78 4.07
C ALA A 128 -9.45 -7.72 5.11
N TRP A 129 -8.55 -6.74 5.03
CA TRP A 129 -7.51 -6.53 6.03
C TRP A 129 -8.09 -6.18 7.41
N ALA A 130 -9.08 -5.29 7.46
CA ALA A 130 -9.72 -4.94 8.74
C ALA A 130 -10.45 -6.14 9.35
N ARG A 131 -11.12 -6.94 8.53
CA ARG A 131 -11.77 -8.20 8.94
C ARG A 131 -10.78 -9.23 9.45
N ALA A 132 -9.57 -9.23 8.90
CA ALA A 132 -8.48 -10.08 9.36
C ALA A 132 -7.80 -9.56 10.65
N GLY A 133 -8.24 -8.44 11.23
CA GLY A 133 -7.72 -7.93 12.50
C GLY A 133 -6.62 -6.86 12.36
N TYR A 134 -6.75 -5.98 11.39
CA TYR A 134 -5.89 -4.80 11.22
C TYR A 134 -6.70 -3.52 11.37
N VAL A 135 -6.08 -2.49 11.94
CA VAL A 135 -6.58 -1.12 11.76
C VAL A 135 -5.94 -0.56 10.50
N VAL A 136 -6.76 -0.20 9.52
CA VAL A 136 -6.32 0.25 8.21
C VAL A 136 -6.65 1.72 8.06
N ALA A 137 -5.64 2.59 7.98
CA ALA A 137 -5.81 4.02 7.78
C ALA A 137 -5.38 4.41 6.36
N ALA A 138 -6.34 4.92 5.59
CA ALA A 138 -6.16 5.29 4.19
C ALA A 138 -6.35 6.81 4.01
N PRO A 139 -5.28 7.61 4.04
CA PRO A 139 -5.36 9.04 3.76
C PRO A 139 -5.75 9.32 2.31
N ILE A 140 -6.49 10.40 2.10
CA ILE A 140 -6.71 11.01 0.79
C ILE A 140 -5.59 12.03 0.59
N PHE A 141 -4.70 11.79 -0.34
CA PHE A 141 -3.59 12.70 -0.65
C PHE A 141 -4.13 13.99 -1.28
N PRO A 142 -3.80 15.18 -0.75
CA PRO A 142 -4.51 16.42 -1.08
C PRO A 142 -4.52 16.78 -2.56
N LEU A 143 -3.40 16.62 -3.26
CA LEU A 143 -3.28 16.97 -4.68
C LEU A 143 -3.29 15.73 -5.60
N GLY A 144 -2.99 14.53 -5.10
CA GLY A 144 -2.95 13.31 -5.92
C GLY A 144 -4.30 12.61 -6.09
N ASN A 145 -5.37 13.04 -5.40
CA ASN A 145 -6.66 12.36 -5.44
C ASN A 145 -7.58 12.84 -6.57
N ALA A 146 -8.55 12.01 -6.94
CA ALA A 146 -9.51 12.29 -8.02
C ALA A 146 -10.33 13.57 -7.84
N ASN A 147 -10.53 14.00 -6.58
CA ASN A 147 -11.36 15.16 -6.23
C ASN A 147 -10.51 16.37 -5.82
N ALA A 148 -9.23 16.39 -6.15
CA ALA A 148 -8.35 17.50 -5.82
C ALA A 148 -8.84 18.81 -6.47
N PRO A 149 -8.98 19.91 -5.72
CA PRO A 149 -9.38 21.20 -6.27
C PRO A 149 -8.42 21.65 -7.38
N GLY A 150 -8.97 21.92 -8.57
CA GLY A 150 -8.21 22.25 -9.77
C GLY A 150 -7.68 21.05 -10.55
N GLY A 151 -8.06 19.84 -10.15
CA GLY A 151 -7.65 18.57 -10.74
C GLY A 151 -6.44 17.95 -10.04
N PRO A 152 -6.23 16.63 -10.24
CA PRO A 152 -5.09 15.92 -9.67
C PRO A 152 -3.76 16.44 -10.19
N ASN A 153 -2.75 16.47 -9.29
CA ASN A 153 -1.39 16.88 -9.59
C ASN A 153 -0.40 15.82 -9.09
N GLU A 154 0.16 15.05 -10.01
CA GLU A 154 1.06 13.94 -9.72
C GLU A 154 2.40 14.42 -9.11
N SER A 155 2.83 15.65 -9.38
CA SER A 155 4.07 16.17 -8.80
C SER A 155 4.08 16.26 -7.25
N ASP A 156 2.89 16.13 -6.62
CA ASP A 156 2.76 16.08 -5.16
C ASP A 156 3.19 14.73 -4.57
N ILE A 157 3.48 13.72 -5.39
CA ILE A 157 3.89 12.40 -4.92
C ILE A 157 5.09 12.46 -3.97
N VAL A 158 6.02 13.39 -4.19
CA VAL A 158 7.20 13.60 -3.32
C VAL A 158 6.85 14.05 -1.89
N ASN A 159 5.62 14.51 -1.65
CA ASN A 159 5.12 14.90 -0.33
C ASN A 159 4.39 13.76 0.39
N GLN A 160 3.89 12.77 -0.35
CA GLN A 160 3.05 11.69 0.18
C GLN A 160 3.76 10.78 1.19
N PRO A 161 5.08 10.46 1.08
CA PRO A 161 5.75 9.67 2.12
C PRO A 161 5.67 10.31 3.51
N ARG A 162 5.82 11.63 3.60
CA ARG A 162 5.66 12.36 4.86
C ARG A 162 4.21 12.41 5.34
N ASP A 163 3.23 12.31 4.42
CA ASP A 163 1.83 12.19 4.80
C ASP A 163 1.55 10.86 5.48
N MET A 164 2.06 9.75 4.94
CA MET A 164 1.93 8.44 5.59
C MET A 164 2.56 8.44 6.98
N SER A 165 3.79 8.93 7.13
CA SER A 165 4.48 9.02 8.43
C SER A 165 3.74 9.92 9.42
N PHE A 166 3.13 11.00 8.94
CA PHE A 166 2.29 11.87 9.76
C PHE A 166 1.03 11.13 10.23
N VAL A 167 0.33 10.40 9.34
CA VAL A 167 -0.86 9.59 9.70
C VAL A 167 -0.50 8.50 10.70
N ILE A 168 0.64 7.80 10.56
CA ILE A 168 1.16 6.87 11.59
C ILE A 168 1.21 7.58 12.94
N SER A 169 1.84 8.76 13.01
CA SER A 169 1.99 9.51 14.26
C SER A 169 0.64 9.92 14.86
N ARG A 170 -0.30 10.35 14.03
CA ARG A 170 -1.66 10.73 14.47
C ARG A 170 -2.44 9.53 15.00
N MET A 171 -2.39 8.39 14.31
CA MET A 171 -3.07 7.17 14.74
C MET A 171 -2.51 6.64 16.05
N LEU A 172 -1.19 6.61 16.20
CA LEU A 172 -0.54 6.22 17.45
C LEU A 172 -0.89 7.19 18.59
N GLY A 173 -0.93 8.50 18.34
CA GLY A 173 -1.37 9.50 19.32
C GLY A 173 -2.81 9.29 19.79
N LEU A 174 -3.72 8.93 18.87
CA LEU A 174 -5.11 8.59 19.23
C LEU A 174 -5.17 7.32 20.08
N SER A 175 -4.33 6.34 19.78
CA SER A 175 -4.30 5.09 20.56
C SER A 175 -3.66 5.26 21.93
N ALA A 176 -2.67 6.13 22.07
CA ALA A 176 -2.04 6.45 23.35
C ALA A 176 -2.93 7.29 24.29
N GLY A 177 -4.00 7.90 23.75
CA GLY A 177 -4.97 8.67 24.53
C GLY A 177 -5.77 7.79 25.50
N HIS A 178 -6.26 8.41 26.58
CA HIS A 178 -7.04 7.70 27.60
C HIS A 178 -8.53 7.51 27.26
N SER A 179 -9.00 8.15 26.19
CA SER A 179 -10.41 8.09 25.74
C SER A 179 -10.53 8.21 24.22
N GLY A 180 -11.72 7.93 23.71
CA GLY A 180 -12.02 8.00 22.29
C GLY A 180 -12.03 6.62 21.62
N LEU A 181 -12.47 6.63 20.34
CA LEU A 181 -12.71 5.40 19.57
C LEU A 181 -11.46 4.51 19.45
N PHE A 182 -10.29 5.11 19.30
CA PHE A 182 -9.02 4.41 19.06
C PHE A 182 -8.15 4.25 20.30
N ALA A 183 -8.56 4.74 21.48
CA ALA A 183 -7.77 4.63 22.71
C ALA A 183 -7.43 3.16 23.04
N GLY A 184 -6.15 2.83 23.17
CA GLY A 184 -5.65 1.47 23.46
C GLY A 184 -5.85 0.45 22.33
N LEU A 185 -6.25 0.87 21.12
CA LEU A 185 -6.62 -0.08 20.06
C LEU A 185 -5.44 -0.58 19.22
N LEU A 186 -4.33 0.19 19.14
CA LEU A 186 -3.21 -0.13 18.27
C LEU A 186 -2.03 -0.77 19.00
N ASN A 187 -1.43 -1.78 18.39
CA ASN A 187 -0.09 -2.22 18.72
C ASN A 187 0.93 -1.27 18.05
N SER A 188 1.57 -0.43 18.84
CA SER A 188 2.51 0.59 18.35
C SER A 188 3.79 0.02 17.75
N HIS A 189 4.07 -1.26 17.95
CA HIS A 189 5.25 -1.96 17.45
C HIS A 189 5.01 -2.68 16.12
N GLU A 190 3.74 -2.85 15.72
CA GLU A 190 3.34 -3.62 14.55
C GLU A 190 2.66 -2.71 13.52
N ILE A 191 3.48 -2.12 12.65
CA ILE A 191 3.05 -1.14 11.65
C ILE A 191 3.51 -1.60 10.27
N ALA A 192 2.58 -1.64 9.31
CA ALA A 192 2.90 -1.82 7.91
C ALA A 192 2.51 -0.60 7.08
N VAL A 193 3.19 -0.45 5.95
CA VAL A 193 2.79 0.47 4.88
C VAL A 193 2.45 -0.32 3.63
N SER A 194 1.45 0.16 2.93
CA SER A 194 1.00 -0.42 1.66
C SER A 194 0.46 0.66 0.74
N GLY A 195 0.33 0.34 -0.52
CA GLY A 195 -0.32 1.21 -1.49
C GLY A 195 -0.28 0.64 -2.89
N GLN A 196 -1.06 1.26 -3.77
CA GLN A 196 -1.15 0.89 -5.18
C GLN A 196 -0.70 2.05 -6.07
N SER A 197 0.08 1.75 -7.13
CA SER A 197 0.59 2.78 -8.06
C SER A 197 1.38 3.86 -7.29
N ASP A 198 1.06 5.16 -7.44
CA ASP A 198 1.65 6.25 -6.64
C ASP A 198 1.63 5.97 -5.13
N GLY A 199 0.55 5.38 -4.62
CA GLY A 199 0.50 4.96 -3.22
C GLY A 199 1.47 3.83 -2.90
N GLY A 200 1.74 2.93 -3.85
CA GLY A 200 2.76 1.90 -3.77
C GLY A 200 4.17 2.50 -3.79
N GLU A 201 4.42 3.47 -4.67
CA GLU A 201 5.67 4.22 -4.75
C GLU A 201 5.92 5.00 -3.44
N THR A 202 4.87 5.62 -2.91
CA THR A 202 4.88 6.30 -1.61
C THR A 202 5.22 5.32 -0.48
N ALA A 203 4.59 4.15 -0.43
CA ALA A 203 4.84 3.13 0.59
C ALA A 203 6.27 2.56 0.48
N LEU A 204 6.77 2.37 -0.75
CA LEU A 204 8.14 1.95 -1.00
C LEU A 204 9.14 2.98 -0.46
N ALA A 205 8.88 4.28 -0.68
CA ALA A 205 9.72 5.35 -0.17
C ALA A 205 9.71 5.40 1.37
N VAL A 206 8.54 5.26 2.01
CA VAL A 206 8.43 5.22 3.48
C VAL A 206 9.17 4.03 4.09
N ALA A 207 9.25 2.91 3.37
CA ALA A 207 9.92 1.72 3.87
C ALA A 207 11.44 1.70 3.58
N TYR A 208 11.91 2.30 2.45
CA TYR A 208 13.25 2.04 1.96
C TYR A 208 14.05 3.26 1.50
N ASP A 209 13.44 4.46 1.38
CA ASP A 209 14.19 5.64 0.95
C ASP A 209 14.81 6.39 2.13
N ARG A 210 16.09 6.76 2.04
CA ARG A 210 16.85 7.42 3.12
C ARG A 210 16.27 8.76 3.56
N LEU A 211 15.55 9.47 2.69
CA LEU A 211 14.93 10.77 2.98
C LEU A 211 13.57 10.60 3.69
N PHE A 212 12.91 9.44 3.51
CA PHE A 212 11.53 9.23 3.90
C PHE A 212 11.32 8.05 4.85
N VAL A 213 12.34 7.22 5.06
CA VAL A 213 12.20 5.99 5.87
C VAL A 213 11.62 6.28 7.24
N ASP A 214 10.54 5.58 7.56
CA ASP A 214 9.94 5.58 8.88
C ASP A 214 10.31 4.28 9.61
N ARG A 215 11.18 4.39 10.60
CA ARG A 215 11.73 3.25 11.33
C ARG A 215 10.72 2.48 12.17
N ARG A 216 9.49 2.98 12.28
CA ARG A 216 8.38 2.27 12.94
C ARG A 216 7.78 1.19 12.05
N VAL A 217 8.01 1.26 10.73
CA VAL A 217 7.50 0.29 9.76
C VAL A 217 8.20 -1.06 9.93
N ARG A 218 7.41 -2.13 9.97
CA ARG A 218 7.84 -3.52 10.15
C ARG A 218 7.56 -4.41 8.96
N ALA A 219 6.71 -3.99 8.02
CA ALA A 219 6.41 -4.72 6.79
C ALA A 219 5.96 -3.75 5.70
N ALA A 220 6.24 -4.06 4.45
CA ALA A 220 5.81 -3.27 3.29
C ALA A 220 5.13 -4.16 2.24
N VAL A 221 3.94 -3.73 1.78
CA VAL A 221 3.17 -4.39 0.72
C VAL A 221 2.99 -3.41 -0.44
N ILE A 222 3.65 -3.67 -1.57
CA ILE A 222 3.70 -2.77 -2.72
C ILE A 222 2.89 -3.37 -3.87
N LEU A 223 1.80 -2.70 -4.25
CA LEU A 223 0.86 -3.15 -5.28
C LEU A 223 1.08 -2.33 -6.57
N SER A 224 1.65 -2.94 -7.60
CA SER A 224 1.98 -2.27 -8.87
C SER A 224 2.68 -0.92 -8.66
N GLY A 225 3.64 -0.87 -7.74
CA GLY A 225 4.40 0.34 -7.42
C GLY A 225 5.78 0.33 -8.08
N ALA A 226 6.49 1.45 -7.92
CA ALA A 226 7.85 1.69 -8.40
C ALA A 226 8.61 2.58 -7.41
N GLU A 227 9.87 2.88 -7.69
CA GLU A 227 10.55 4.01 -7.05
C GLU A 227 9.97 5.33 -7.59
N ILE A 228 9.78 6.33 -6.73
CA ILE A 228 9.28 7.65 -7.15
C ILE A 228 10.25 8.26 -8.17
N PRO A 229 9.79 8.65 -9.36
CA PRO A 229 10.65 9.22 -10.39
C PRO A 229 11.41 10.47 -9.89
N GLY A 230 12.71 10.50 -10.12
CA GLY A 230 13.57 11.61 -9.71
C GLY A 230 13.91 11.67 -8.21
N VAL A 231 13.38 10.75 -7.40
CA VAL A 231 13.79 10.55 -6.01
C VAL A 231 14.80 9.43 -5.95
N GLY A 232 16.02 9.75 -5.51
CA GLY A 232 17.07 8.77 -5.32
C GLY A 232 17.34 8.56 -3.83
N GLY A 233 17.95 7.43 -3.50
CA GLY A 233 18.35 7.16 -2.11
C GLY A 233 17.68 5.93 -1.52
N TYR A 234 17.01 5.14 -2.33
CA TYR A 234 16.49 3.83 -1.91
C TYR A 234 17.62 2.91 -1.47
N VAL A 235 17.42 2.25 -0.35
CA VAL A 235 18.36 1.31 0.25
C VAL A 235 17.63 0.04 0.67
N PHE A 236 18.15 -1.10 0.20
CA PHE A 236 17.54 -2.40 0.41
C PHE A 236 18.55 -3.35 1.08
N HIS A 237 19.04 -2.95 2.25
CA HIS A 237 20.03 -3.75 2.99
C HIS A 237 19.36 -4.66 4.05
N PRO A 238 20.07 -5.66 4.58
CA PRO A 238 19.58 -6.49 5.69
C PRO A 238 19.13 -5.64 6.90
N GLY A 239 18.01 -6.00 7.48
CA GLY A 239 17.40 -5.27 8.60
C GLY A 239 16.35 -4.22 8.19
N MET A 240 16.18 -3.99 6.88
CA MET A 240 15.02 -3.24 6.37
C MET A 240 13.74 -4.10 6.47
N PRO A 241 12.53 -3.49 6.44
CA PRO A 241 11.28 -4.22 6.54
C PRO A 241 11.18 -5.33 5.48
N PRO A 242 10.58 -6.50 5.81
CA PRO A 242 10.16 -7.49 4.81
C PRO A 242 9.31 -6.86 3.71
N LEU A 243 9.49 -7.33 2.47
CA LEU A 243 8.84 -6.82 1.27
C LEU A 243 7.91 -7.86 0.65
N LEU A 244 6.64 -7.52 0.43
CA LEU A 244 5.77 -8.17 -0.53
C LEU A 244 5.50 -7.23 -1.70
N ALA A 245 5.97 -7.58 -2.89
CA ALA A 245 5.58 -6.92 -4.13
C ALA A 245 4.47 -7.72 -4.83
N VAL A 246 3.46 -7.03 -5.37
CA VAL A 246 2.36 -7.63 -6.15
C VAL A 246 2.29 -6.95 -7.50
N GLN A 247 2.34 -7.71 -8.59
CA GLN A 247 2.44 -7.17 -9.93
C GLN A 247 1.60 -7.92 -10.96
N GLY A 248 0.75 -7.19 -11.68
CA GLY A 248 0.05 -7.68 -12.87
C GLY A 248 0.96 -7.71 -14.09
N THR A 249 0.95 -8.82 -14.88
CA THR A 249 1.84 -8.91 -16.05
C THR A 249 1.36 -8.12 -17.26
N ALA A 250 0.08 -7.72 -17.31
CA ALA A 250 -0.47 -6.84 -18.34
C ALA A 250 -0.61 -5.38 -17.88
N ASP A 251 0.09 -5.01 -16.82
CA ASP A 251 0.18 -3.64 -16.33
C ASP A 251 0.99 -2.78 -17.30
N THR A 252 0.33 -1.81 -17.93
CA THR A 252 0.95 -0.89 -18.92
C THR A 252 1.24 0.49 -18.33
N LEU A 253 0.74 0.79 -17.13
CA LEU A 253 1.00 2.06 -16.42
C LEU A 253 2.29 1.96 -15.61
N ASN A 254 2.37 0.96 -14.72
CA ASN A 254 3.61 0.58 -14.06
C ASN A 254 4.06 -0.80 -14.58
N PRO A 255 4.78 -0.86 -15.72
CA PRO A 255 5.18 -2.12 -16.32
C PRO A 255 5.94 -3.03 -15.34
N PRO A 256 5.83 -4.37 -15.45
CA PRO A 256 6.45 -5.31 -14.51
C PRO A 256 7.94 -5.12 -14.29
N GLY A 257 8.63 -4.52 -15.26
CA GLY A 257 10.05 -4.17 -15.14
C GLY A 257 10.37 -3.22 -14.00
N LEU A 258 9.46 -2.31 -13.65
CA LEU A 258 9.64 -1.38 -12.53
C LEU A 258 9.63 -2.13 -11.18
N THR A 259 8.66 -3.01 -10.97
CA THR A 259 8.64 -3.88 -9.78
C THR A 259 9.85 -4.81 -9.76
N ALA A 260 10.22 -5.42 -10.89
CA ALA A 260 11.38 -6.30 -10.97
C ALA A 260 12.68 -5.59 -10.60
N ALA A 261 12.83 -4.30 -10.93
CA ALA A 261 14.02 -3.52 -10.66
C ALA A 261 14.29 -3.40 -9.14
N PHE A 262 13.35 -2.87 -8.36
CA PHE A 262 13.55 -2.75 -6.92
C PHE A 262 13.53 -4.11 -6.22
N PHE A 263 12.71 -5.08 -6.70
CA PHE A 263 12.66 -6.41 -6.13
C PHE A 263 13.97 -7.18 -6.27
N ALA A 264 14.66 -7.03 -7.40
CA ALA A 264 15.95 -7.69 -7.64
C ALA A 264 17.01 -7.31 -6.59
N ILE A 265 17.05 -6.04 -6.18
CA ILE A 265 18.04 -5.51 -5.23
C ILE A 265 17.56 -5.54 -3.77
N ALA A 266 16.27 -5.78 -3.53
CA ALA A 266 15.74 -5.88 -2.17
C ALA A 266 16.39 -7.05 -1.42
N SER A 267 16.73 -6.82 -0.14
CA SER A 267 17.20 -7.86 0.77
C SER A 267 16.08 -8.80 1.18
N ARG A 268 16.47 -9.97 1.65
CA ARG A 268 15.56 -10.91 2.31
C ARG A 268 15.10 -10.35 3.66
N PRO A 269 13.85 -10.67 4.11
CA PRO A 269 12.83 -11.50 3.44
C PRO A 269 12.08 -10.70 2.36
N LYS A 270 11.86 -11.33 1.19
CA LYS A 270 11.08 -10.72 0.10
C LYS A 270 10.21 -11.73 -0.63
N PHE A 271 9.04 -11.25 -1.09
CA PHE A 271 8.03 -12.05 -1.76
C PHE A 271 7.53 -11.30 -2.99
N LEU A 272 7.28 -12.03 -4.09
CA LEU A 272 6.69 -11.49 -5.30
C LEU A 272 5.46 -12.29 -5.69
N LEU A 273 4.29 -11.67 -5.61
CA LEU A 273 3.05 -12.19 -6.15
C LEU A 273 2.86 -11.67 -7.57
N THR A 274 3.00 -12.54 -8.55
CA THR A 274 2.76 -12.23 -9.96
C THR A 274 1.36 -12.65 -10.34
N LEU A 275 0.61 -11.77 -11.02
CA LEU A 275 -0.76 -11.96 -11.49
C LEU A 275 -0.78 -12.00 -13.03
N PRO A 276 -0.69 -13.18 -13.67
CA PRO A 276 -0.68 -13.31 -15.12
C PRO A 276 -1.89 -12.67 -15.79
N GLY A 277 -1.65 -11.83 -16.79
CA GLY A 277 -2.70 -11.16 -17.57
C GLY A 277 -3.46 -10.04 -16.81
N ALA A 278 -3.13 -9.79 -15.57
CA ALA A 278 -3.82 -8.77 -14.79
C ALA A 278 -3.31 -7.35 -15.14
N PRO A 279 -4.22 -6.37 -15.30
CA PRO A 279 -3.90 -4.97 -15.56
C PRO A 279 -3.56 -4.21 -14.26
N HIS A 280 -3.32 -2.89 -14.37
CA HIS A 280 -2.80 -2.02 -13.32
C HIS A 280 -3.66 -1.90 -12.05
N LEU A 281 -4.97 -1.72 -12.17
CA LEU A 281 -5.86 -1.37 -11.04
C LEU A 281 -6.83 -2.49 -10.65
N ALA A 282 -7.39 -3.18 -11.63
CA ALA A 282 -8.50 -4.11 -11.44
C ALA A 282 -8.24 -5.24 -10.44
N PRO A 283 -7.03 -5.87 -10.37
CA PRO A 283 -6.75 -6.96 -9.44
C PRO A 283 -6.74 -6.54 -7.97
N TYR A 284 -6.72 -5.25 -7.67
CA TYR A 284 -6.72 -4.69 -6.32
C TYR A 284 -8.09 -4.10 -5.92
N THR A 285 -9.07 -4.15 -6.81
CA THR A 285 -10.34 -3.43 -6.64
C THR A 285 -11.58 -4.27 -6.94
N TRP A 286 -11.66 -4.98 -8.08
CA TRP A 286 -12.86 -5.73 -8.49
C TRP A 286 -12.62 -6.99 -9.34
N LEU A 287 -11.39 -7.23 -9.85
CA LEU A 287 -11.14 -8.35 -10.75
C LEU A 287 -10.98 -9.66 -9.97
N GLU A 288 -11.96 -10.54 -10.11
CA GLU A 288 -11.90 -11.88 -9.52
C GLU A 288 -11.39 -12.94 -10.53
N PRO A 289 -10.68 -13.96 -10.07
CA PRO A 289 -10.33 -14.27 -8.68
C PRO A 289 -9.03 -13.59 -8.18
N GLN A 290 -8.46 -12.65 -8.95
CA GLN A 290 -7.21 -12.00 -8.59
C GLN A 290 -7.31 -11.21 -7.28
N LEU A 291 -8.43 -10.47 -7.06
CA LEU A 291 -8.64 -9.71 -5.83
C LEU A 291 -8.61 -10.63 -4.60
N THR A 292 -9.37 -11.74 -4.63
CA THR A 292 -9.35 -12.73 -3.54
C THR A 292 -7.93 -13.26 -3.28
N VAL A 293 -7.15 -13.53 -4.33
CA VAL A 293 -5.75 -14.00 -4.16
C VAL A 293 -4.87 -12.91 -3.55
N VAL A 294 -5.04 -11.66 -3.95
CA VAL A 294 -4.30 -10.52 -3.37
C VAL A 294 -4.66 -10.36 -1.89
N GLU A 295 -5.94 -10.43 -1.53
CA GLU A 295 -6.40 -10.39 -0.14
C GLU A 295 -5.73 -11.49 0.69
N ASP A 296 -5.82 -12.74 0.27
CA ASP A 296 -5.29 -13.90 1.00
C ASP A 296 -3.76 -13.83 1.18
N VAL A 297 -3.02 -13.50 0.12
CA VAL A 297 -1.56 -13.46 0.17
C VAL A 297 -1.06 -12.26 0.97
N THR A 298 -1.70 -11.09 0.84
CA THR A 298 -1.32 -9.90 1.62
C THR A 298 -1.65 -10.08 3.09
N ILE A 299 -2.80 -10.67 3.44
CA ILE A 299 -3.16 -11.02 4.82
C ILE A 299 -2.14 -12.03 5.38
N GLY A 300 -1.83 -13.08 4.64
CA GLY A 300 -0.84 -14.08 5.09
C GLY A 300 0.55 -13.48 5.31
N PHE A 301 0.99 -12.54 4.48
CA PHE A 301 2.24 -11.81 4.65
C PHE A 301 2.20 -10.91 5.90
N LEU A 302 1.15 -10.13 6.06
CA LEU A 302 0.98 -9.25 7.22
C LEU A 302 0.86 -10.06 8.51
N ASP A 303 0.10 -11.17 8.51
CA ASP A 303 -0.03 -12.06 9.67
C ASP A 303 1.33 -12.65 10.09
N HIS A 304 2.17 -13.04 9.11
CA HIS A 304 3.49 -13.57 9.43
C HIS A 304 4.38 -12.54 10.12
N TYR A 305 4.46 -11.33 9.57
CA TYR A 305 5.41 -10.32 10.05
C TYR A 305 4.90 -9.43 11.17
N LEU A 306 3.58 -9.30 11.34
CA LEU A 306 2.98 -8.45 12.38
C LEU A 306 2.23 -9.23 13.46
N LYS A 307 1.92 -10.51 13.24
CA LYS A 307 1.21 -11.36 14.23
C LYS A 307 1.89 -12.70 14.47
N HIS A 308 3.11 -12.89 13.94
CA HIS A 308 3.90 -14.13 14.09
C HIS A 308 3.18 -15.38 13.56
N GLY A 309 2.35 -15.21 12.54
CA GLY A 309 1.65 -16.29 11.84
C GLY A 309 2.57 -17.11 10.90
N PRO A 310 2.01 -18.08 10.19
CA PRO A 310 2.77 -18.85 9.20
C PRO A 310 3.18 -17.98 8.00
N LEU A 311 4.18 -18.44 7.22
CA LEU A 311 4.58 -17.77 5.97
C LEU A 311 3.41 -17.67 4.99
N PRO A 312 3.34 -16.58 4.19
CA PRO A 312 2.31 -16.41 3.17
C PRO A 312 2.36 -17.54 2.14
N ARG A 313 1.20 -17.97 1.68
CA ARG A 313 1.04 -19.06 0.69
C ARG A 313 -0.03 -18.69 -0.32
N LEU A 314 0.06 -19.26 -1.51
CA LEU A 314 -1.07 -19.19 -2.45
C LEU A 314 -2.24 -20.01 -1.92
N PRO A 315 -3.49 -19.53 -2.09
CA PRO A 315 -4.67 -20.37 -1.87
C PRO A 315 -4.59 -21.64 -2.69
N THR A 316 -4.94 -22.77 -2.07
CA THR A 316 -4.86 -24.12 -2.71
C THR A 316 -6.00 -24.41 -3.69
N SER A 317 -6.94 -23.49 -3.89
CA SER A 317 -8.03 -23.67 -4.87
C SER A 317 -7.51 -23.59 -6.30
N GLY A 318 -7.98 -24.49 -7.17
CA GLY A 318 -7.52 -24.59 -8.56
C GLY A 318 -7.69 -23.32 -9.43
N ALA A 319 -8.49 -22.35 -9.01
CA ALA A 319 -8.62 -21.05 -9.65
C ALA A 319 -7.42 -20.16 -9.32
N ALA A 320 -6.99 -20.08 -8.07
CA ALA A 320 -5.86 -19.27 -7.61
C ALA A 320 -4.54 -19.68 -8.30
N ALA A 321 -4.28 -20.98 -8.40
CA ALA A 321 -3.07 -21.50 -9.04
C ALA A 321 -2.96 -21.15 -10.53
N ARG A 322 -4.07 -20.82 -11.20
CA ARG A 322 -4.08 -20.39 -12.61
C ARG A 322 -3.82 -18.91 -12.81
N VAL A 323 -4.18 -18.07 -11.84
CA VAL A 323 -4.15 -16.61 -11.96
C VAL A 323 -3.03 -15.95 -11.15
N ALA A 324 -2.25 -16.72 -10.42
CA ALA A 324 -1.20 -16.18 -9.55
C ALA A 324 0.02 -17.11 -9.44
N ARG A 325 1.18 -16.52 -9.21
CA ARG A 325 2.42 -17.18 -8.82
C ARG A 325 3.05 -16.42 -7.68
N LEU A 326 3.37 -17.11 -6.59
CA LEU A 326 4.07 -16.53 -5.44
C LEU A 326 5.51 -17.07 -5.42
N SER A 327 6.46 -16.15 -5.58
CA SER A 327 7.88 -16.39 -5.35
C SER A 327 8.25 -15.90 -3.96
N ALA A 328 8.97 -16.71 -3.19
CA ALA A 328 9.39 -16.36 -1.85
C ALA A 328 10.91 -16.54 -1.70
N ASP A 329 11.55 -15.55 -1.09
CA ASP A 329 12.95 -15.56 -0.66
C ASP A 329 12.98 -15.11 0.82
N PRO A 330 12.55 -16.03 1.74
CA PRO A 330 12.36 -15.74 3.15
C PRO A 330 13.66 -15.62 3.94
#